data_b46a10bd0b9562a2e821964c87885cdd
#
_entry.id   b46a10bd0b9562a2e821964c87885cdd
#
_cell.length_a   1.000
_cell.length_b   1.000
_cell.length_c   1.000
_cell.angle_alpha   90.00
_cell.angle_beta   90.00
_cell.angle_gamma   90.00
#
_symmetry.space_group_name_H-M   'P 1'
#
loop_
_entity.id
_entity.type
_entity.pdbx_description
1 polymer ?
#
loop_
_entity_poly.entity_id
_entity_poly.type
_entity_poly.pdbx_seq_one_letter_code
_entity_poly.pdbx_strand_id
1 'polypeptide(L)'
;IEPDRMAYAGALEPIDQNDIGPHGFIEGKYNEGKLSISFVPWACREYIPLELDTKECPTNLAFQETVRMRMAAKGMQHIYKVLLQGYRDPDIVYDLDACRKLGNIVSVQDESVPDYDFERLMRVHAGDIAGRYIQTLYHKDMSDTERKALYYGIHALLEMRG
;
A
#
# COMPACT_ATOMS: atom_id res chain seq x y z
N ILE A 1 -11.64 -6.30 -27.70
CA ILE A 1 -11.84 -5.10 -28.52
C ILE A 1 -11.32 -5.42 -29.91
N GLU A 2 -12.21 -5.49 -30.89
CA GLU A 2 -11.78 -5.50 -32.27
C GLU A 2 -11.62 -4.04 -32.72
N PRO A 3 -10.42 -3.62 -33.14
CA PRO A 3 -10.21 -2.26 -33.63
C PRO A 3 -11.25 -1.92 -34.70
N ASP A 4 -11.91 -0.78 -34.56
CA ASP A 4 -12.87 -0.22 -35.51
C ASP A 4 -14.19 -1.00 -35.72
N ARG A 5 -14.48 -2.02 -34.90
CA ARG A 5 -15.72 -2.81 -35.01
C ARG A 5 -16.51 -2.95 -33.74
N MET A 6 -15.82 -3.17 -32.62
CA MET A 6 -16.49 -3.40 -31.32
C MET A 6 -15.69 -2.76 -30.20
N ALA A 7 -16.35 -1.99 -29.36
CA ALA A 7 -15.76 -1.43 -28.16
C ALA A 7 -16.77 -1.45 -27.01
N TYR A 8 -16.27 -1.66 -25.81
CA TYR A 8 -17.04 -1.63 -24.57
C TYR A 8 -16.40 -0.63 -23.61
N ALA A 9 -17.17 0.35 -23.18
CA ALA A 9 -16.68 1.45 -22.34
C ALA A 9 -16.54 1.08 -20.86
N GLY A 10 -17.22 0.04 -20.41
CA GLY A 10 -17.40 -0.20 -18.98
C GLY A 10 -18.45 0.73 -18.35
N ALA A 11 -18.31 0.96 -17.05
CA ALA A 11 -19.17 1.89 -16.31
C ALA A 11 -18.70 3.34 -16.50
N LEU A 12 -19.63 4.31 -16.38
CA LEU A 12 -19.30 5.74 -16.45
C LEU A 12 -18.55 6.23 -15.21
N GLU A 13 -18.84 5.63 -14.06
CA GLU A 13 -18.17 5.87 -12.78
C GLU A 13 -17.69 4.54 -12.21
N PRO A 14 -16.62 4.50 -11.40
CA PRO A 14 -16.17 3.28 -10.76
C PRO A 14 -17.23 2.73 -9.81
N ILE A 15 -17.49 1.42 -9.89
CA ILE A 15 -18.54 0.75 -9.12
C ILE A 15 -18.03 0.31 -7.76
N ASP A 16 -16.79 -0.19 -7.70
CA ASP A 16 -16.19 -0.67 -6.47
C ASP A 16 -14.67 -0.38 -6.41
N GLN A 17 -14.07 -0.73 -5.29
CA GLN A 17 -12.64 -0.47 -5.03
C GLN A 17 -11.64 -1.22 -5.90
N ASN A 18 -12.08 -2.19 -6.71
CA ASN A 18 -11.23 -2.94 -7.65
C ASN A 18 -11.30 -2.35 -9.06
N ASP A 19 -12.23 -1.43 -9.26
CA ASP A 19 -12.50 -0.78 -10.52
C ASP A 19 -11.56 0.43 -10.68
N ILE A 20 -10.30 0.12 -10.93
CA ILE A 20 -9.20 1.08 -10.97
C ILE A 20 -9.03 1.66 -12.37
N GLY A 21 -8.71 2.94 -12.45
CA GLY A 21 -8.40 3.63 -13.70
C GLY A 21 -9.54 4.52 -14.22
N PRO A 22 -9.35 5.10 -15.41
CA PRO A 22 -10.30 6.05 -15.96
C PRO A 22 -11.60 5.36 -16.39
N HIS A 23 -12.73 5.96 -16.03
CA HIS A 23 -14.07 5.56 -16.43
C HIS A 23 -14.68 6.61 -17.35
N GLY A 24 -15.53 6.17 -18.27
CA GLY A 24 -16.07 7.07 -19.27
C GLY A 24 -16.93 6.36 -20.31
N PHE A 25 -17.01 6.97 -21.48
CA PHE A 25 -17.80 6.44 -22.58
C PHE A 25 -16.98 6.39 -23.87
N ILE A 26 -17.54 5.72 -24.89
CA ILE A 26 -16.97 5.66 -26.22
C ILE A 26 -17.72 6.60 -27.13
N GLU A 27 -17.02 7.53 -27.77
CA GLU A 27 -17.52 8.34 -28.86
C GLU A 27 -17.13 7.70 -30.20
N GLY A 28 -18.11 7.55 -31.10
CA GLY A 28 -17.88 7.06 -32.46
C GLY A 28 -18.20 8.13 -33.49
N LYS A 29 -17.31 8.32 -34.47
CA LYS A 29 -17.55 9.18 -35.64
C LYS A 29 -17.54 8.33 -36.89
N TYR A 30 -18.63 8.41 -37.66
CA TYR A 30 -18.73 7.72 -38.95
C TYR A 30 -18.65 8.72 -40.09
N ASN A 31 -17.69 8.54 -40.97
CA ASN A 31 -17.53 9.38 -42.16
C ASN A 31 -17.05 8.53 -43.32
N GLU A 32 -17.74 8.67 -44.46
CA GLU A 32 -17.38 8.03 -45.75
C GLU A 32 -17.07 6.52 -45.64
N GLY A 33 -17.88 5.78 -44.90
CA GLY A 33 -17.68 4.33 -44.71
C GLY A 33 -16.64 3.93 -43.65
N LYS A 34 -16.00 4.91 -42.99
CA LYS A 34 -15.02 4.69 -41.91
C LYS A 34 -15.59 5.07 -40.58
N LEU A 35 -15.49 4.14 -39.60
CA LEU A 35 -15.81 4.39 -38.21
C LEU A 35 -14.50 4.66 -37.45
N SER A 36 -14.43 5.78 -36.74
CA SER A 36 -13.39 6.01 -35.74
C SER A 36 -14.03 6.08 -34.37
N ILE A 37 -13.42 5.42 -33.40
CA ILE A 37 -13.89 5.36 -32.02
C ILE A 37 -12.80 5.89 -31.08
N SER A 38 -13.22 6.61 -30.05
CA SER A 38 -12.33 7.11 -29.00
C SER A 38 -12.97 6.96 -27.63
N PHE A 39 -12.16 6.61 -26.64
CA PHE A 39 -12.59 6.63 -25.26
C PHE A 39 -12.56 8.06 -24.72
N VAL A 40 -13.65 8.50 -24.11
CA VAL A 40 -13.77 9.81 -23.50
C VAL A 40 -13.87 9.61 -21.99
N PRO A 41 -12.84 9.97 -21.19
CA PRO A 41 -12.92 9.94 -19.75
C PRO A 41 -14.02 10.88 -19.26
N TRP A 42 -14.88 10.39 -18.36
CA TRP A 42 -16.03 11.12 -17.86
C TRP A 42 -16.15 11.12 -16.35
N ALA A 43 -15.65 10.09 -15.69
CA ALA A 43 -15.76 9.93 -14.24
C ALA A 43 -15.18 11.13 -13.47
N CYS A 44 -15.94 11.59 -12.48
CA CYS A 44 -15.52 12.69 -11.62
C CYS A 44 -14.48 12.23 -10.58
N ARG A 45 -14.39 10.93 -10.33
CA ARG A 45 -13.48 10.33 -9.34
C ARG A 45 -13.04 8.94 -9.76
N GLU A 46 -11.89 8.56 -9.26
CA GLU A 46 -11.27 7.26 -9.51
C GLU A 46 -10.83 6.62 -8.19
N TYR A 47 -10.76 5.29 -8.15
CA TYR A 47 -10.04 4.61 -7.07
C TYR A 47 -8.54 4.63 -7.37
N ILE A 48 -7.77 5.23 -6.47
CA ILE A 48 -6.34 5.41 -6.65
C ILE A 48 -5.58 4.70 -5.54
N PRO A 49 -4.77 3.69 -5.87
CA PRO A 49 -3.84 3.11 -4.90
C PRO A 49 -2.69 4.09 -4.61
N LEU A 50 -2.38 4.26 -3.32
CA LEU A 50 -1.21 4.97 -2.82
C LEU A 50 -0.32 3.96 -2.10
N GLU A 51 0.72 3.52 -2.77
CA GLU A 51 1.76 2.69 -2.19
C GLU A 51 2.86 3.59 -1.60
N LEU A 52 3.17 3.39 -0.33
CA LEU A 52 4.14 4.17 0.44
C LEU A 52 5.23 3.24 0.98
N ASP A 53 6.48 3.68 0.86
CA ASP A 53 7.60 3.03 1.54
C ASP A 53 7.79 3.68 2.92
N THR A 54 8.02 2.87 3.95
CA THR A 54 8.30 3.34 5.32
C THR A 54 9.50 4.28 5.40
N LYS A 55 10.43 4.20 4.46
CA LYS A 55 11.57 5.14 4.35
C LYS A 55 11.12 6.58 4.12
N GLU A 56 10.00 6.76 3.43
CA GLU A 56 9.39 8.08 3.23
C GLU A 56 8.56 8.53 4.44
N CYS A 57 8.26 7.58 5.34
CA CYS A 57 7.36 7.76 6.47
C CYS A 57 8.05 7.40 7.80
N PRO A 58 9.18 8.05 8.16
CA PRO A 58 9.96 7.69 9.35
C PRO A 58 9.28 8.04 10.68
N THR A 59 8.11 8.62 10.65
CA THR A 59 7.27 8.92 11.81
C THR A 59 5.80 8.86 11.43
N ASN A 60 4.93 8.76 12.42
CA ASN A 60 3.48 8.81 12.21
C ASN A 60 3.02 10.14 11.56
N LEU A 61 3.65 11.26 11.96
CA LEU A 61 3.37 12.55 11.35
C LEU A 61 3.79 12.58 9.88
N ALA A 62 5.01 12.12 9.57
CA ALA A 62 5.50 12.04 8.19
C ALA A 62 4.62 11.15 7.31
N PHE A 63 4.11 10.04 7.85
CA PHE A 63 3.15 9.17 7.16
C PHE A 63 1.89 9.93 6.76
N GLN A 64 1.26 10.62 7.71
CA GLN A 64 0.03 11.38 7.45
C GLN A 64 0.28 12.55 6.46
N GLU A 65 1.39 13.25 6.58
CA GLU A 65 1.76 14.32 5.66
C GLU A 65 2.03 13.81 4.25
N THR A 66 2.73 12.68 4.11
CA THR A 66 3.00 12.06 2.81
C THR A 66 1.71 11.63 2.13
N VAL A 67 0.79 10.99 2.86
CA VAL A 67 -0.54 10.64 2.34
C VAL A 67 -1.26 11.89 1.85
N ARG A 68 -1.32 12.95 2.69
CA ARG A 68 -2.00 14.20 2.34
C ARG A 68 -1.42 14.88 1.10
N MET A 69 -0.09 14.93 1.00
CA MET A 69 0.60 15.51 -0.16
C MET A 69 0.31 14.72 -1.44
N ARG A 70 0.35 13.38 -1.38
CA ARG A 70 0.07 12.54 -2.54
C ARG A 70 -1.38 12.62 -2.98
N MET A 71 -2.34 12.71 -2.03
CA MET A 71 -3.74 12.95 -2.34
C MET A 71 -3.94 14.32 -2.99
N ALA A 72 -3.34 15.36 -2.43
CA ALA A 72 -3.45 16.72 -2.99
C ALA A 72 -2.88 16.82 -4.42
N ALA A 73 -1.79 16.13 -4.70
CA ALA A 73 -1.17 16.09 -6.03
C ALA A 73 -2.03 15.37 -7.08
N LYS A 74 -2.84 14.37 -6.66
CA LYS A 74 -3.71 13.59 -7.57
C LYS A 74 -5.13 14.14 -7.64
N GLY A 75 -5.59 14.83 -6.60
CA GLY A 75 -6.92 15.43 -6.49
C GLY A 75 -7.72 14.90 -5.32
N MET A 76 -8.17 15.78 -4.44
CA MET A 76 -8.90 15.42 -3.21
C MET A 76 -10.29 14.80 -3.45
N GLN A 77 -10.82 14.89 -4.69
CA GLN A 77 -12.09 14.30 -5.08
C GLN A 77 -12.03 12.79 -5.27
N HIS A 78 -10.84 12.23 -5.52
CA HIS A 78 -10.66 10.80 -5.76
C HIS A 78 -10.81 9.96 -4.48
N ILE A 79 -10.93 8.65 -4.64
CA ILE A 79 -11.07 7.68 -3.55
C ILE A 79 -9.75 6.92 -3.45
N TYR A 80 -9.18 6.86 -2.25
CA TYR A 80 -7.83 6.36 -2.05
C TYR A 80 -7.80 5.04 -1.27
N LYS A 81 -6.86 4.17 -1.67
CA LYS A 81 -6.44 2.98 -0.94
C LYS A 81 -4.98 3.17 -0.58
N VAL A 82 -4.68 3.23 0.70
CA VAL A 82 -3.31 3.43 1.20
C VAL A 82 -2.73 2.09 1.62
N LEU A 83 -1.56 1.78 1.10
CA LEU A 83 -0.77 0.62 1.46
C LEU A 83 0.62 1.09 1.88
N LEU A 84 0.99 0.81 3.12
CA LEU A 84 2.31 1.08 3.66
C LEU A 84 3.13 -0.20 3.65
N GLN A 85 4.32 -0.16 3.07
CA GLN A 85 5.22 -1.30 2.91
C GLN A 85 6.65 -0.93 3.28
N GLY A 86 7.52 -1.94 3.41
CA GLY A 86 8.93 -1.76 3.68
C GLY A 86 9.31 -2.09 5.12
N TYR A 87 10.49 -1.69 5.52
CA TYR A 87 11.03 -1.93 6.86
C TYR A 87 10.91 -0.67 7.69
N ARG A 88 10.25 -0.75 8.84
CA ARG A 88 10.05 0.36 9.77
C ARG A 88 10.85 0.18 11.04
N ASP A 89 11.13 1.27 11.73
CA ASP A 89 11.62 1.23 13.11
C ASP A 89 10.61 0.45 13.98
N PRO A 90 11.04 -0.55 14.77
CA PRO A 90 10.15 -1.33 15.64
C PRO A 90 9.32 -0.49 16.61
N ASP A 91 9.84 0.66 17.03
CA ASP A 91 9.16 1.54 17.99
C ASP A 91 8.07 2.43 17.35
N ILE A 92 7.94 2.40 16.00
CA ILE A 92 6.92 3.17 15.30
C ILE A 92 5.64 2.34 15.16
N VAL A 93 4.54 2.91 15.64
CA VAL A 93 3.18 2.44 15.40
C VAL A 93 2.43 3.51 14.61
N TYR A 94 1.98 3.15 13.42
CA TYR A 94 1.22 4.08 12.57
C TYR A 94 -0.25 4.13 12.98
N ASP A 95 -0.78 5.35 13.15
CA ASP A 95 -2.21 5.58 13.43
C ASP A 95 -3.00 5.52 12.11
N LEU A 96 -3.46 4.32 11.77
CA LEU A 96 -4.22 4.07 10.54
C LEU A 96 -5.60 4.75 10.58
N ASP A 97 -6.19 4.88 11.76
CA ASP A 97 -7.50 5.52 11.92
C ASP A 97 -7.42 7.04 11.74
N ALA A 98 -6.35 7.66 12.22
CA ALA A 98 -6.10 9.07 11.93
C ALA A 98 -5.83 9.29 10.44
N CYS A 99 -5.11 8.37 9.78
CA CYS A 99 -4.89 8.42 8.35
C CYS A 99 -6.21 8.37 7.56
N ARG A 100 -7.14 7.48 7.91
CA ARG A 100 -8.47 7.38 7.25
C ARG A 100 -9.26 8.68 7.29
N LYS A 101 -9.05 9.52 8.29
CA LYS A 101 -9.75 10.81 8.46
C LYS A 101 -9.18 11.93 7.60
N LEU A 102 -8.09 11.70 6.86
CA LEU A 102 -7.47 12.73 6.02
C LEU A 102 -8.26 13.10 4.76
N GLY A 103 -9.21 12.26 4.35
CA GLY A 103 -10.05 12.49 3.17
C GLY A 103 -10.80 11.23 2.73
N ASN A 104 -11.07 11.10 1.43
CA ASN A 104 -11.76 9.94 0.87
C ASN A 104 -10.86 8.70 0.83
N ILE A 105 -10.56 8.13 1.98
CA ILE A 105 -9.71 6.93 2.11
C ILE A 105 -10.58 5.76 2.54
N VAL A 106 -10.77 4.78 1.66
CA VAL A 106 -11.61 3.59 1.92
C VAL A 106 -10.85 2.47 2.62
N SER A 107 -9.54 2.42 2.44
CA SER A 107 -8.68 1.40 3.05
C SER A 107 -7.31 1.97 3.39
N VAL A 108 -6.83 1.63 4.57
CA VAL A 108 -5.44 1.84 4.99
C VAL A 108 -4.93 0.50 5.50
N GLN A 109 -3.84 0.00 4.91
CA GLN A 109 -3.20 -1.25 5.28
C GLN A 109 -1.73 -0.98 5.59
N ASP A 110 -1.27 -1.51 6.72
CA ASP A 110 0.14 -1.52 7.10
C ASP A 110 0.68 -2.94 6.92
N GLU A 111 1.46 -3.14 5.88
CA GLU A 111 2.21 -4.36 5.59
C GLU A 111 3.71 -4.17 5.85
N SER A 112 4.07 -3.12 6.57
CA SER A 112 5.46 -2.87 6.94
C SER A 112 5.95 -3.88 7.97
N VAL A 113 7.24 -4.16 7.91
CA VAL A 113 7.90 -5.13 8.79
C VAL A 113 8.87 -4.37 9.72
N PRO A 114 8.83 -4.63 11.04
CA PRO A 114 9.80 -4.02 11.96
C PRO A 114 11.24 -4.41 11.59
N ASP A 115 12.15 -3.43 11.48
CA ASP A 115 13.56 -3.66 11.19
C ASP A 115 14.35 -3.84 12.49
N TYR A 116 14.39 -5.07 12.98
CA TYR A 116 15.09 -5.40 14.21
C TYR A 116 16.60 -5.52 14.00
N ASP A 117 17.38 -4.86 14.85
CA ASP A 117 18.81 -5.17 15.04
C ASP A 117 18.96 -6.49 15.81
N PHE A 118 19.02 -7.59 15.08
CA PHE A 118 19.12 -8.93 15.67
C PHE A 118 20.40 -9.14 16.46
N GLU A 119 21.52 -8.52 16.09
CA GLU A 119 22.77 -8.63 16.84
C GLU A 119 22.66 -7.95 18.21
N ARG A 120 22.01 -6.79 18.25
CA ARG A 120 21.69 -6.10 19.50
C ARG A 120 20.71 -6.92 20.36
N LEU A 121 19.63 -7.42 19.74
CA LEU A 121 18.62 -8.23 20.43
C LEU A 121 19.22 -9.51 21.02
N MET A 122 20.11 -10.20 20.31
CA MET A 122 20.81 -11.39 20.83
C MET A 122 21.62 -11.06 22.09
N ARG A 123 22.27 -9.90 22.12
CA ARG A 123 23.05 -9.47 23.30
C ARG A 123 22.14 -9.15 24.48
N VAL A 124 21.07 -8.40 24.24
CA VAL A 124 20.12 -7.99 25.29
C VAL A 124 19.36 -9.18 25.86
N HIS A 125 19.03 -10.14 25.00
CA HIS A 125 18.22 -11.32 25.35
C HIS A 125 19.03 -12.61 25.47
N ALA A 126 20.33 -12.55 25.75
CA ALA A 126 21.24 -13.70 25.74
C ALA A 126 20.81 -14.86 26.68
N GLY A 127 20.04 -14.58 27.73
CA GLY A 127 19.60 -15.56 28.73
C GLY A 127 18.16 -16.04 28.57
N ASP A 128 17.41 -15.56 27.57
CA ASP A 128 16.00 -15.84 27.46
C ASP A 128 15.58 -16.52 26.14
N ILE A 129 14.26 -16.78 26.00
CA ILE A 129 13.73 -17.50 24.84
C ILE A 129 13.87 -16.68 23.54
N ALA A 130 13.80 -15.35 23.61
CA ALA A 130 13.94 -14.48 22.43
C ALA A 130 15.37 -14.54 21.87
N GLY A 131 16.38 -14.47 22.75
CA GLY A 131 17.77 -14.61 22.32
C GLY A 131 18.07 -15.99 21.73
N ARG A 132 17.56 -17.07 22.33
CA ARG A 132 17.69 -18.43 21.80
C ARG A 132 17.01 -18.58 20.43
N TYR A 133 15.83 -18.01 20.27
CA TYR A 133 15.10 -18.03 19.01
C TYR A 133 15.89 -17.34 17.90
N ILE A 134 16.43 -16.13 18.17
CA ILE A 134 17.29 -15.44 17.20
C ILE A 134 18.54 -16.25 16.89
N GLN A 135 19.25 -16.75 17.89
CA GLN A 135 20.47 -17.56 17.68
C GLN A 135 20.26 -18.80 16.82
N THR A 136 19.05 -19.39 16.90
CA THR A 136 18.73 -20.60 16.13
C THR A 136 18.42 -20.31 14.67
N LEU A 137 17.81 -19.16 14.37
CA LEU A 137 17.27 -18.85 13.05
C LEU A 137 18.08 -17.79 12.28
N TYR A 138 18.78 -16.89 12.99
CA TYR A 138 19.47 -15.79 12.34
C TYR A 138 20.80 -16.25 11.71
N HIS A 139 20.92 -16.04 10.40
CA HIS A 139 22.17 -16.19 9.65
C HIS A 139 22.24 -15.18 8.48
N LYS A 140 23.45 -14.93 7.95
CA LYS A 140 23.68 -13.87 6.96
C LYS A 140 22.94 -14.06 5.63
N ASP A 141 22.74 -15.30 5.21
CA ASP A 141 22.20 -15.65 3.90
C ASP A 141 20.73 -16.09 3.98
N MET A 142 19.94 -15.44 4.85
CA MET A 142 18.52 -15.74 5.00
C MET A 142 17.72 -15.41 3.74
N SER A 143 16.87 -16.33 3.32
CA SER A 143 15.83 -16.06 2.34
C SER A 143 14.77 -15.07 2.91
N ASP A 144 13.98 -14.44 2.03
CA ASP A 144 12.91 -13.55 2.45
C ASP A 144 11.89 -14.24 3.36
N THR A 145 11.61 -15.52 3.11
CA THR A 145 10.69 -16.31 3.94
C THR A 145 11.23 -16.55 5.34
N GLU A 146 12.51 -16.91 5.46
CA GLU A 146 13.18 -17.11 6.76
C GLU A 146 13.27 -15.80 7.53
N ARG A 147 13.59 -14.71 6.84
CA ARG A 147 13.62 -13.38 7.42
C ARG A 147 12.23 -12.99 7.97
N LYS A 148 11.16 -13.16 7.20
CA LYS A 148 9.79 -12.90 7.66
C LYS A 148 9.41 -13.77 8.86
N ALA A 149 9.76 -15.05 8.83
CA ALA A 149 9.49 -15.95 9.97
C ALA A 149 10.21 -15.48 11.24
N LEU A 150 11.49 -15.07 11.13
CA LEU A 150 12.26 -14.53 12.25
C LEU A 150 11.61 -13.25 12.80
N TYR A 151 11.19 -12.32 11.95
CA TYR A 151 10.53 -11.08 12.35
C TYR A 151 9.21 -11.36 13.11
N TYR A 152 8.33 -12.17 12.56
CA TYR A 152 7.05 -12.48 13.20
C TYR A 152 7.24 -13.18 14.55
N GLY A 153 8.18 -14.12 14.64
CA GLY A 153 8.43 -14.82 15.90
C GLY A 153 9.02 -13.91 16.96
N ILE A 154 9.96 -13.04 16.61
CA ILE A 154 10.52 -12.06 17.56
C ILE A 154 9.46 -11.06 18.00
N HIS A 155 8.67 -10.53 17.08
CA HIS A 155 7.60 -9.60 17.40
C HIS A 155 6.63 -10.21 18.43
N ALA A 156 6.16 -11.43 18.19
CA ALA A 156 5.29 -12.14 19.12
C ALA A 156 5.93 -12.38 20.51
N LEU A 157 7.22 -12.73 20.55
CA LEU A 157 7.95 -12.97 21.80
C LEU A 157 8.18 -11.68 22.61
N LEU A 158 8.34 -10.54 21.95
CA LEU A 158 8.53 -9.24 22.60
C LEU A 158 7.20 -8.67 23.10
N GLU A 159 6.11 -8.81 22.33
CA GLU A 159 4.77 -8.36 22.75
C GLU A 159 4.22 -9.14 23.96
N MET A 160 4.53 -10.42 24.10
CA MET A 160 4.10 -11.23 25.26
C MET A 160 4.71 -10.75 26.60
N ARG A 161 5.66 -9.81 26.58
CA ARG A 161 6.34 -9.28 27.76
C ARG A 161 5.88 -7.90 28.22
N GLY A 162 5.06 -7.23 27.44
CA GLY A 162 4.43 -5.93 27.79
C GLY A 162 3.10 -6.17 28.49
#